data_ca9aac74b35fb290f9ccd456067de5dc
#
_entry.id   ca9aac74b35fb290f9ccd456067de5dc
#
_cell.length_a   1.000
_cell.length_b   1.000
_cell.length_c   1.000
_cell.angle_alpha   90.00
_cell.angle_beta   90.00
_cell.angle_gamma   90.00
#
_symmetry.space_group_name_H-M   'P 1'
#
loop_
_entity.id
_entity.type
_entity.pdbx_description
1 polymer ?
#
loop_
_entity_poly.entity_id
_entity_poly.type
_entity_poly.pdbx_seq_one_letter_code
_entity_poly.pdbx_strand_id
1 'polypeptide(L)'
;MHFNKKVIQRAMPIYIGYLFLGLACGILGQQAHISPVEAFIMSILAYSGSGQFICIAMLLDNASLFSILVTNFMVSLRYMFFSTAMYPHLKDCSLPFSVLFGQNITDETFAVNLDSFERDKDWDPHQGLALGFSPCLVWATANFIGCSAAEYLNPPTELVSYILVAMFLGIWSSYLHDTVLLIAGLLGGILSVILSFVVPYKLHIVLATLIVSVIACWLEVKLKQRTAEKS
;
A
#
# COMPACT_ATOMS: atom_id res chain seq x y z
N MET A 1 4.87 -17.06 16.33
CA MET A 1 4.18 -17.01 15.02
C MET A 1 3.42 -18.30 14.83
N HIS A 2 2.09 -18.25 14.69
CA HIS A 2 1.25 -19.45 14.53
C HIS A 2 0.78 -19.55 13.07
N PHE A 3 1.53 -20.30 12.26
CA PHE A 3 1.15 -20.65 10.91
C PHE A 3 0.15 -21.82 10.94
N ASN A 4 -1.10 -21.56 10.62
CA ASN A 4 -2.10 -22.58 10.48
C ASN A 4 -2.87 -22.44 9.17
N LYS A 5 -3.75 -23.41 8.87
CA LYS A 5 -4.56 -23.42 7.65
C LYS A 5 -5.44 -22.18 7.50
N LYS A 6 -5.97 -21.65 8.64
CA LYS A 6 -6.80 -20.42 8.63
C LYS A 6 -6.00 -19.20 8.11
N VAL A 7 -4.76 -19.03 8.60
CA VAL A 7 -3.87 -17.93 8.16
C VAL A 7 -3.62 -18.00 6.66
N ILE A 8 -3.24 -19.20 6.16
CA ILE A 8 -2.96 -19.39 4.73
C ILE A 8 -4.20 -19.09 3.88
N GLN A 9 -5.36 -19.59 4.28
CA GLN A 9 -6.61 -19.37 3.53
C GLN A 9 -6.99 -17.90 3.46
N ARG A 10 -6.84 -17.14 4.56
CA ARG A 10 -7.15 -15.71 4.60
C ARG A 10 -6.11 -14.87 3.87
N ALA A 11 -4.85 -15.29 3.87
CA ALA A 11 -3.76 -14.62 3.15
C ALA A 11 -3.73 -14.92 1.65
N MET A 12 -4.41 -15.98 1.17
CA MET A 12 -4.32 -16.44 -0.21
C MET A 12 -4.63 -15.35 -1.26
N PRO A 13 -5.68 -14.53 -1.12
CA PRO A 13 -5.93 -13.44 -2.06
C PRO A 13 -4.79 -12.42 -2.08
N ILE A 14 -4.18 -12.15 -0.91
CA ILE A 14 -3.05 -11.22 -0.79
C ILE A 14 -1.81 -11.81 -1.47
N TYR A 15 -1.54 -13.10 -1.30
CA TYR A 15 -0.40 -13.76 -1.96
C TYR A 15 -0.49 -13.64 -3.49
N ILE A 16 -1.67 -13.90 -4.05
CA ILE A 16 -1.87 -13.81 -5.50
C ILE A 16 -1.65 -12.37 -5.97
N GLY A 17 -2.27 -11.39 -5.32
CA GLY A 17 -2.08 -9.97 -5.64
C GLY A 17 -0.61 -9.55 -5.54
N TYR A 18 0.06 -9.90 -4.44
CA TYR A 18 1.44 -9.53 -4.20
C TYR A 18 2.45 -10.22 -5.12
N LEU A 19 2.14 -11.43 -5.60
CA LEU A 19 2.97 -12.08 -6.60
C LEU A 19 3.01 -11.24 -7.88
N PHE A 20 1.85 -10.87 -8.44
CA PHE A 20 1.79 -10.11 -9.68
C PHE A 20 2.30 -8.67 -9.53
N LEU A 21 1.87 -7.98 -8.47
CA LEU A 21 2.28 -6.61 -8.22
C LEU A 21 3.78 -6.52 -7.86
N GLY A 22 4.30 -7.48 -7.10
CA GLY A 22 5.70 -7.55 -6.75
C GLY A 22 6.60 -7.82 -7.96
N LEU A 23 6.18 -8.71 -8.87
CA LEU A 23 6.89 -8.89 -10.15
C LEU A 23 6.97 -7.59 -10.93
N ALA A 24 5.84 -6.87 -11.05
CA ALA A 24 5.80 -5.59 -11.74
C ALA A 24 6.68 -4.53 -11.06
N CYS A 25 6.66 -4.47 -9.71
CA CYS A 25 7.50 -3.57 -8.93
C CYS A 25 9.00 -3.85 -9.13
N GLY A 26 9.39 -5.13 -9.16
CA GLY A 26 10.76 -5.54 -9.42
C GLY A 26 11.23 -5.16 -10.82
N ILE A 27 10.39 -5.34 -11.84
CA ILE A 27 10.68 -4.92 -13.22
C ILE A 27 10.94 -3.41 -13.28
N LEU A 28 10.09 -2.62 -12.63
CA LEU A 28 10.27 -1.16 -12.53
C LEU A 28 11.55 -0.79 -11.76
N GLY A 29 11.84 -1.51 -10.67
CA GLY A 29 13.04 -1.30 -9.87
C GLY A 29 14.32 -1.47 -10.67
N GLN A 30 14.38 -2.48 -11.55
CA GLN A 30 15.53 -2.69 -12.42
C GLN A 30 15.75 -1.49 -13.37
N GLN A 31 14.69 -0.90 -13.90
CA GLN A 31 14.81 0.31 -14.72
C GLN A 31 15.34 1.53 -13.96
N ALA A 32 15.07 1.59 -12.67
CA ALA A 32 15.66 2.59 -11.76
C ALA A 32 17.07 2.19 -11.29
N HIS A 33 17.72 1.21 -11.94
CA HIS A 33 19.05 0.67 -11.62
C HIS A 33 19.16 0.07 -10.21
N ILE A 34 18.04 -0.40 -9.64
CA ILE A 34 18.00 -1.15 -8.39
C ILE A 34 18.36 -2.61 -8.71
N SER A 35 19.32 -3.17 -8.02
CA SER A 35 19.69 -4.59 -8.18
C SER A 35 18.63 -5.52 -7.56
N PRO A 36 18.57 -6.81 -7.97
CA PRO A 36 17.61 -7.76 -7.40
C PRO A 36 17.72 -7.90 -5.87
N VAL A 37 18.93 -7.87 -5.32
CA VAL A 37 19.17 -7.96 -3.88
C VAL A 37 18.67 -6.70 -3.16
N GLU A 38 18.93 -5.53 -3.72
CA GLU A 38 18.42 -4.26 -3.17
C GLU A 38 16.91 -4.21 -3.22
N ALA A 39 16.26 -4.68 -4.31
CA ALA A 39 14.81 -4.79 -4.42
C ALA A 39 14.22 -5.70 -3.33
N PHE A 40 14.86 -6.82 -3.05
CA PHE A 40 14.46 -7.73 -1.96
C PHE A 40 14.58 -7.07 -0.60
N ILE A 41 15.74 -6.47 -0.29
CA ILE A 41 16.00 -5.80 1.00
C ILE A 41 15.03 -4.64 1.19
N MET A 42 14.84 -3.81 0.17
CA MET A 42 13.89 -2.69 0.19
C MET A 42 12.48 -3.19 0.49
N SER A 43 12.07 -4.32 -0.09
CA SER A 43 10.75 -4.92 0.12
C SER A 43 10.53 -5.41 1.56
N ILE A 44 11.57 -5.95 2.21
CA ILE A 44 11.50 -6.39 3.61
C ILE A 44 11.50 -5.18 4.56
N LEU A 45 12.37 -4.19 4.31
CA LEU A 45 12.54 -3.05 5.22
C LEU A 45 11.40 -2.03 5.10
N ALA A 46 10.98 -1.71 3.89
CA ALA A 46 9.95 -0.71 3.67
C ALA A 46 8.53 -1.30 3.65
N TYR A 47 8.36 -2.53 3.27
CA TYR A 47 7.10 -3.30 3.12
C TYR A 47 5.86 -2.41 2.87
N SER A 48 5.93 -1.64 1.83
CA SER A 48 4.87 -0.72 1.41
C SER A 48 4.74 -0.77 -0.10
N GLY A 49 3.72 -1.48 -0.61
CA GLY A 49 3.53 -1.63 -2.04
C GLY A 49 3.50 -0.28 -2.77
N SER A 50 2.56 0.59 -2.43
CA SER A 50 2.46 1.93 -3.04
C SER A 50 3.68 2.80 -2.77
N GLY A 51 4.28 2.73 -1.57
CA GLY A 51 5.49 3.48 -1.22
C GLY A 51 6.67 3.09 -2.09
N GLN A 52 6.89 1.79 -2.33
CA GLN A 52 7.96 1.32 -3.22
C GLN A 52 7.75 1.78 -4.67
N PHE A 53 6.53 1.64 -5.21
CA PHE A 53 6.22 2.11 -6.56
C PHE A 53 6.45 3.62 -6.71
N ILE A 54 6.01 4.43 -5.74
CA ILE A 54 6.23 5.88 -5.73
C ILE A 54 7.71 6.20 -5.65
N CYS A 55 8.46 5.52 -4.77
CA CYS A 55 9.90 5.69 -4.64
C CYS A 55 10.61 5.41 -5.97
N ILE A 56 10.33 4.27 -6.59
CA ILE A 56 10.92 3.87 -7.88
C ILE A 56 10.55 4.87 -8.99
N ALA A 57 9.28 5.28 -9.08
CA ALA A 57 8.85 6.28 -10.06
C ALA A 57 9.56 7.62 -9.88
N MET A 58 9.75 8.06 -8.63
CA MET A 58 10.48 9.30 -8.34
C MET A 58 11.97 9.18 -8.63
N LEU A 59 12.58 8.00 -8.45
CA LEU A 59 13.96 7.73 -8.85
C LEU A 59 14.12 7.81 -10.38
N LEU A 60 13.21 7.20 -11.13
CA LEU A 60 13.20 7.27 -12.60
C LEU A 60 13.07 8.71 -13.12
N ASP A 61 12.35 9.56 -12.39
CA ASP A 61 12.21 10.99 -12.71
C ASP A 61 13.34 11.85 -12.15
N ASN A 62 14.43 11.27 -11.65
CA ASN A 62 15.56 11.97 -11.04
C ASN A 62 15.15 12.96 -9.93
N ALA A 63 14.11 12.62 -9.14
CA ALA A 63 13.68 13.43 -8.02
C ALA A 63 14.75 13.48 -6.92
N SER A 64 14.81 14.58 -6.15
CA SER A 64 15.75 14.70 -5.05
C SER A 64 15.43 13.68 -3.94
N LEU A 65 16.47 13.18 -3.25
CA LEU A 65 16.31 12.26 -2.12
C LEU A 65 15.36 12.83 -1.05
N PHE A 66 15.45 14.12 -0.79
CA PHE A 66 14.56 14.80 0.17
C PHE A 66 13.09 14.70 -0.26
N SER A 67 12.79 14.93 -1.55
CA SER A 67 11.42 14.80 -2.08
C SER A 67 10.89 13.37 -1.96
N ILE A 68 11.75 12.38 -2.26
CA ILE A 68 11.39 10.95 -2.12
C ILE A 68 11.06 10.62 -0.66
N LEU A 69 11.90 11.02 0.29
CA LEU A 69 11.70 10.77 1.71
C LEU A 69 10.41 11.43 2.23
N VAL A 70 10.19 12.71 1.91
CA VAL A 70 8.98 13.43 2.34
C VAL A 70 7.72 12.80 1.75
N THR A 71 7.73 12.49 0.45
CA THR A 71 6.57 11.87 -0.20
C THR A 71 6.26 10.50 0.39
N ASN A 72 7.27 9.64 0.56
CA ASN A 72 7.07 8.33 1.18
C ASN A 72 6.60 8.43 2.64
N PHE A 73 7.15 9.35 3.41
CA PHE A 73 6.70 9.61 4.78
C PHE A 73 5.22 10.00 4.82
N MET A 74 4.80 10.94 3.97
CA MET A 74 3.40 11.39 3.91
C MET A 74 2.44 10.26 3.49
N VAL A 75 2.82 9.47 2.49
CA VAL A 75 2.03 8.32 2.06
C VAL A 75 1.94 7.25 3.16
N SER A 76 3.00 7.07 3.93
CA SER A 76 3.09 6.09 5.01
C SER A 76 2.39 6.51 6.30
N LEU A 77 1.95 7.77 6.45
CA LEU A 77 1.20 8.23 7.64
C LEU A 77 -0.07 7.40 7.90
N ARG A 78 -0.68 6.82 6.87
CA ARG A 78 -1.84 5.92 7.02
C ARG A 78 -1.55 4.71 7.92
N TYR A 79 -0.31 4.20 7.94
CA TYR A 79 0.06 3.09 8.81
C TYR A 79 0.00 3.42 10.31
N MET A 80 0.11 4.70 10.67
CA MET A 80 -0.12 5.16 12.06
C MET A 80 -1.59 4.93 12.46
N PHE A 81 -2.54 5.22 11.55
CA PHE A 81 -3.96 4.97 11.80
C PHE A 81 -4.26 3.49 11.90
N PHE A 82 -3.69 2.68 11.01
CA PHE A 82 -3.83 1.21 11.06
C PHE A 82 -3.28 0.64 12.37
N SER A 83 -2.08 1.08 12.78
CA SER A 83 -1.47 0.65 14.04
C SER A 83 -2.31 1.04 15.25
N THR A 84 -2.88 2.26 15.24
CA THR A 84 -3.79 2.73 16.30
C THR A 84 -5.06 1.88 16.37
N ALA A 85 -5.65 1.54 15.22
CA ALA A 85 -6.83 0.69 15.17
C ALA A 85 -6.55 -0.76 15.61
N MET A 86 -5.32 -1.27 15.39
CA MET A 86 -4.90 -2.61 15.84
C MET A 86 -4.54 -2.65 17.33
N TYR A 87 -4.21 -1.51 17.96
CA TYR A 87 -3.73 -1.45 19.34
C TYR A 87 -4.62 -2.20 20.36
N PRO A 88 -5.97 -2.12 20.32
CA PRO A 88 -6.82 -2.86 21.27
C PRO A 88 -6.58 -4.36 21.28
N HIS A 89 -6.19 -4.94 20.15
CA HIS A 89 -5.91 -6.36 19.99
C HIS A 89 -4.48 -6.75 20.38
N LEU A 90 -3.59 -5.77 20.55
CA LEU A 90 -2.17 -5.95 20.85
C LEU A 90 -1.75 -5.47 22.24
N LYS A 91 -2.69 -4.93 23.04
CA LYS A 91 -2.40 -4.28 24.34
C LYS A 91 -1.66 -5.18 25.34
N ASP A 92 -1.89 -6.49 25.27
CA ASP A 92 -1.27 -7.48 26.17
C ASP A 92 0.01 -8.08 25.58
N CYS A 93 0.45 -7.62 24.39
CA CYS A 93 1.67 -8.06 23.73
C CYS A 93 2.88 -7.23 24.17
N SER A 94 4.07 -7.83 24.07
CA SER A 94 5.32 -7.10 24.33
C SER A 94 5.58 -6.03 23.27
N LEU A 95 6.28 -4.95 23.65
CA LEU A 95 6.62 -3.85 22.72
C LEU A 95 7.35 -4.34 21.47
N PRO A 96 8.38 -5.23 21.53
CA PRO A 96 9.03 -5.74 20.33
C PRO A 96 8.08 -6.48 19.39
N PHE A 97 7.12 -7.24 19.95
CA PHE A 97 6.10 -7.92 19.16
C PHE A 97 5.20 -6.91 18.45
N SER A 98 4.73 -5.88 19.15
CA SER A 98 3.85 -4.84 18.59
C SER A 98 4.55 -4.04 17.50
N VAL A 99 5.85 -3.74 17.66
CA VAL A 99 6.66 -3.09 16.63
C VAL A 99 6.78 -3.99 15.39
N LEU A 100 7.09 -5.28 15.58
CA LEU A 100 7.17 -6.22 14.48
C LEU A 100 5.81 -6.42 13.78
N PHE A 101 4.72 -6.42 14.54
CA PHE A 101 3.36 -6.46 13.99
C PHE A 101 3.09 -5.23 13.15
N GLY A 102 3.38 -4.03 13.67
CA GLY A 102 3.21 -2.75 12.96
C GLY A 102 4.01 -2.66 11.66
N GLN A 103 5.26 -3.17 11.67
CA GLN A 103 6.11 -3.26 10.47
C GLN A 103 5.49 -4.13 9.37
N ASN A 104 4.65 -5.11 9.73
CA ASN A 104 4.03 -6.04 8.81
C ASN A 104 2.56 -5.71 8.50
N ILE A 105 2.11 -4.49 8.80
CA ILE A 105 0.78 -4.00 8.43
C ILE A 105 0.85 -3.33 7.06
N THR A 106 0.01 -3.81 6.14
CA THR A 106 -0.31 -3.15 4.87
C THR A 106 -1.82 -2.92 4.80
N ASP A 107 -2.30 -2.27 3.75
CA ASP A 107 -3.74 -2.01 3.57
C ASP A 107 -4.54 -3.32 3.59
N GLU A 108 -4.06 -4.34 2.87
CA GLU A 108 -4.73 -5.64 2.73
C GLU A 108 -4.61 -6.47 4.02
N THR A 109 -3.41 -6.52 4.62
CA THR A 109 -3.22 -7.30 5.85
C THR A 109 -3.93 -6.67 7.04
N PHE A 110 -4.06 -5.34 7.08
CA PHE A 110 -4.88 -4.62 8.05
C PHE A 110 -6.35 -5.01 7.94
N ALA A 111 -6.92 -4.93 6.73
CA ALA A 111 -8.34 -5.24 6.52
C ALA A 111 -8.69 -6.68 6.92
N VAL A 112 -7.85 -7.65 6.52
CA VAL A 112 -8.06 -9.06 6.85
C VAL A 112 -7.84 -9.34 8.33
N ASN A 113 -6.85 -8.71 8.99
CA ASN A 113 -6.63 -8.85 10.42
C ASN A 113 -7.79 -8.27 11.23
N LEU A 114 -8.25 -7.07 10.88
CA LEU A 114 -9.35 -6.41 11.57
C LEU A 114 -10.63 -7.26 11.52
N ASP A 115 -11.02 -7.69 10.32
CA ASP A 115 -12.17 -8.60 10.14
C ASP A 115 -11.99 -9.92 10.92
N SER A 116 -10.76 -10.44 10.97
CA SER A 116 -10.45 -11.66 11.68
C SER A 116 -10.56 -11.51 13.19
N PHE A 117 -10.05 -10.43 13.76
CA PHE A 117 -10.19 -10.14 15.20
C PHE A 117 -11.62 -9.87 15.62
N GLU A 118 -12.46 -9.31 14.74
CA GLU A 118 -13.86 -9.02 15.03
C GLU A 118 -14.74 -10.26 14.94
N ARG A 119 -14.49 -11.17 13.99
CA ARG A 119 -15.40 -12.29 13.67
C ARG A 119 -14.94 -13.64 14.19
N ASP A 120 -13.65 -13.83 14.45
CA ASP A 120 -13.10 -15.13 14.87
C ASP A 120 -12.51 -15.04 16.29
N LYS A 121 -13.21 -15.55 17.27
CA LYS A 121 -12.78 -15.54 18.68
C LYS A 121 -11.47 -16.30 18.94
N ASP A 122 -11.10 -17.21 18.06
CA ASP A 122 -9.86 -17.97 18.12
C ASP A 122 -8.68 -17.27 17.42
N TRP A 123 -8.91 -16.08 16.81
CA TRP A 123 -7.86 -15.34 16.13
C TRP A 123 -6.99 -14.60 17.15
N ASP A 124 -5.72 -14.98 17.19
CA ASP A 124 -4.75 -14.42 18.12
C ASP A 124 -3.72 -13.47 17.44
N PRO A 125 -3.03 -12.63 18.20
CA PRO A 125 -2.00 -11.73 17.65
C PRO A 125 -0.88 -12.45 16.89
N HIS A 126 -0.54 -13.70 17.27
CA HIS A 126 0.50 -14.47 16.58
C HIS A 126 0.06 -14.94 15.20
N GLN A 127 -1.22 -15.25 15.03
CA GLN A 127 -1.83 -15.52 13.72
C GLN A 127 -1.89 -14.25 12.87
N GLY A 128 -2.26 -13.11 13.50
CA GLY A 128 -2.26 -11.80 12.84
C GLY A 128 -0.88 -11.40 12.34
N LEU A 129 0.16 -11.60 13.13
CA LEU A 129 1.55 -11.37 12.71
C LEU A 129 1.95 -12.32 11.57
N ALA A 130 1.56 -13.59 11.64
CA ALA A 130 1.83 -14.56 10.59
C ALA A 130 1.16 -14.17 9.26
N LEU A 131 -0.08 -13.64 9.34
CA LEU A 131 -0.81 -13.11 8.19
C LEU A 131 -0.14 -11.87 7.59
N GLY A 132 0.50 -11.02 8.38
CA GLY A 132 1.25 -9.87 7.88
C GLY A 132 2.59 -10.28 7.27
N PHE A 133 3.34 -11.12 7.96
CA PHE A 133 4.71 -11.51 7.59
C PHE A 133 4.78 -12.40 6.34
N SER A 134 3.85 -13.33 6.18
CA SER A 134 3.91 -14.26 5.04
C SER A 134 3.70 -13.58 3.68
N PRO A 135 2.78 -12.63 3.49
CA PRO A 135 2.72 -11.88 2.24
C PRO A 135 3.94 -10.97 2.02
N CYS A 136 4.59 -10.50 3.09
CA CYS A 136 5.85 -9.75 2.99
C CYS A 136 6.92 -10.56 2.26
N LEU A 137 7.07 -11.84 2.60
CA LEU A 137 8.00 -12.73 1.90
C LEU A 137 7.61 -12.96 0.43
N VAL A 138 6.32 -13.10 0.16
CA VAL A 138 5.83 -13.23 -1.24
C VAL A 138 6.14 -11.96 -2.02
N TRP A 139 5.88 -10.79 -1.43
CA TRP A 139 6.19 -9.50 -2.03
C TRP A 139 7.68 -9.35 -2.32
N ALA A 140 8.54 -9.61 -1.34
CA ALA A 140 9.99 -9.49 -1.48
C ALA A 140 10.57 -10.46 -2.51
N THR A 141 10.12 -11.72 -2.50
CA THR A 141 10.56 -12.72 -3.48
C THR A 141 10.07 -12.39 -4.89
N ALA A 142 8.83 -11.90 -5.04
CA ALA A 142 8.29 -11.47 -6.32
C ALA A 142 9.07 -10.26 -6.88
N ASN A 143 9.42 -9.28 -6.04
CA ASN A 143 10.27 -8.15 -6.43
C ASN A 143 11.66 -8.62 -6.88
N PHE A 144 12.28 -9.52 -6.13
CA PHE A 144 13.56 -10.11 -6.52
C PHE A 144 13.49 -10.80 -7.89
N ILE A 145 12.48 -11.65 -8.08
CA ILE A 145 12.28 -12.39 -9.34
C ILE A 145 12.00 -11.41 -10.50
N GLY A 146 11.11 -10.44 -10.30
CA GLY A 146 10.77 -9.43 -11.32
C GLY A 146 11.98 -8.60 -11.74
N CYS A 147 12.77 -8.14 -10.77
CA CYS A 147 14.00 -7.40 -11.02
C CYS A 147 15.04 -8.25 -11.76
N SER A 148 15.26 -9.51 -11.34
CA SER A 148 16.17 -10.44 -12.01
C SER A 148 15.70 -10.76 -13.44
N ALA A 149 14.40 -10.99 -13.65
CA ALA A 149 13.87 -11.26 -14.97
C ALA A 149 14.03 -10.06 -15.91
N ALA A 150 13.83 -8.84 -15.41
CA ALA A 150 13.99 -7.61 -16.19
C ALA A 150 15.44 -7.36 -16.60
N GLU A 151 16.42 -7.76 -15.79
CA GLU A 151 17.84 -7.68 -16.11
C GLU A 151 18.21 -8.48 -17.38
N TYR A 152 17.53 -9.63 -17.59
CA TYR A 152 17.73 -10.47 -18.78
C TYR A 152 16.80 -10.10 -19.96
N LEU A 153 15.56 -9.69 -19.68
CA LEU A 153 14.54 -9.46 -20.70
C LEU A 153 14.57 -8.06 -21.30
N ASN A 154 15.18 -7.07 -20.57
CA ASN A 154 15.23 -5.66 -20.96
C ASN A 154 13.88 -5.16 -21.52
N PRO A 155 12.79 -5.20 -20.75
CA PRO A 155 11.47 -4.83 -21.23
C PRO A 155 11.46 -3.35 -21.67
N PRO A 156 10.71 -2.99 -22.74
CA PRO A 156 10.63 -1.62 -23.19
C PRO A 156 10.01 -0.71 -22.11
N THR A 157 10.54 0.50 -21.98
CA THR A 157 10.14 1.49 -20.95
C THR A 157 8.67 1.84 -21.01
N GLU A 158 8.08 1.86 -22.20
CA GLU A 158 6.65 2.11 -22.40
C GLU A 158 5.77 1.03 -21.73
N LEU A 159 6.16 -0.24 -21.87
CA LEU A 159 5.45 -1.35 -21.23
C LEU A 159 5.47 -1.23 -19.73
N VAL A 160 6.62 -0.86 -19.16
CA VAL A 160 6.82 -0.75 -17.72
C VAL A 160 6.04 0.44 -17.15
N SER A 161 6.04 1.59 -17.84
CA SER A 161 5.22 2.75 -17.48
C SER A 161 3.72 2.41 -17.51
N TYR A 162 3.29 1.61 -18.48
CA TYR A 162 1.91 1.14 -18.58
C TYR A 162 1.54 0.23 -17.38
N ILE A 163 2.44 -0.65 -16.96
CA ILE A 163 2.22 -1.54 -15.80
C ILE A 163 1.94 -0.72 -14.55
N LEU A 164 2.71 0.36 -14.31
CA LEU A 164 2.52 1.25 -13.17
C LEU A 164 1.12 1.88 -13.17
N VAL A 165 0.72 2.46 -14.29
CA VAL A 165 -0.61 3.08 -14.44
C VAL A 165 -1.72 2.04 -14.29
N ALA A 166 -1.58 0.90 -14.95
CA ALA A 166 -2.55 -0.19 -14.88
C ALA A 166 -2.73 -0.72 -13.46
N MET A 167 -1.63 -0.82 -12.68
CA MET A 167 -1.70 -1.22 -11.27
C MET A 167 -2.52 -0.25 -10.44
N PHE A 168 -2.25 1.07 -10.53
CA PHE A 168 -3.01 2.05 -9.76
C PHE A 168 -4.48 2.10 -10.16
N LEU A 169 -4.78 1.98 -11.46
CA LEU A 169 -6.15 1.86 -11.95
C LEU A 169 -6.83 0.58 -11.45
N GLY A 170 -6.10 -0.55 -11.41
CA GLY A 170 -6.58 -1.81 -10.87
C GLY A 170 -6.94 -1.71 -9.39
N ILE A 171 -6.08 -1.10 -8.57
CA ILE A 171 -6.36 -0.85 -7.14
C ILE A 171 -7.59 0.05 -7.01
N TRP A 172 -7.64 1.16 -7.74
CA TRP A 172 -8.77 2.08 -7.68
C TRP A 172 -10.08 1.42 -8.14
N SER A 173 -10.04 0.52 -9.14
CA SER A 173 -11.22 -0.20 -9.63
C SER A 173 -11.92 -1.03 -8.54
N SER A 174 -11.19 -1.51 -7.55
CA SER A 174 -11.74 -2.26 -6.41
C SER A 174 -12.65 -1.41 -5.52
N TYR A 175 -12.51 -0.09 -5.58
CA TYR A 175 -13.29 0.87 -4.78
C TYR A 175 -14.42 1.55 -5.57
N LEU A 176 -14.69 1.15 -6.83
CA LEU A 176 -15.73 1.76 -7.67
C LEU A 176 -17.16 1.57 -7.12
N HIS A 177 -17.37 0.61 -6.24
CA HIS A 177 -18.67 0.38 -5.59
C HIS A 177 -18.98 1.41 -4.50
N ASP A 178 -17.97 2.12 -3.98
CA ASP A 178 -18.14 3.19 -3.00
C ASP A 178 -18.17 4.55 -3.71
N THR A 179 -19.35 5.17 -3.71
CA THR A 179 -19.56 6.46 -4.39
C THR A 179 -18.67 7.58 -3.81
N VAL A 180 -18.39 7.56 -2.50
CA VAL A 180 -17.54 8.58 -1.86
C VAL A 180 -16.09 8.41 -2.32
N LEU A 181 -15.60 7.18 -2.35
CA LEU A 181 -14.23 6.87 -2.81
C LEU A 181 -14.08 7.10 -4.31
N LEU A 182 -15.12 6.82 -5.12
CA LEU A 182 -15.13 7.15 -6.55
C LEU A 182 -14.99 8.66 -6.78
N ILE A 183 -15.81 9.45 -6.11
CA ILE A 183 -15.77 10.93 -6.21
C ILE A 183 -14.42 11.43 -5.70
N ALA A 184 -13.93 10.94 -4.58
CA ALA A 184 -12.61 11.31 -4.04
C ALA A 184 -11.48 11.01 -5.02
N GLY A 185 -11.47 9.85 -5.65
CA GLY A 185 -10.47 9.48 -6.66
C GLY A 185 -10.48 10.41 -7.87
N LEU A 186 -11.67 10.72 -8.40
CA LEU A 186 -11.82 11.65 -9.53
C LEU A 186 -11.38 13.08 -9.15
N LEU A 187 -11.84 13.59 -8.02
CA LEU A 187 -11.46 14.91 -7.53
C LEU A 187 -9.96 14.99 -7.24
N GLY A 188 -9.38 13.95 -6.66
CA GLY A 188 -7.94 13.86 -6.38
C GLY A 188 -7.12 13.90 -7.66
N GLY A 189 -7.52 13.15 -8.68
CA GLY A 189 -6.86 13.16 -9.99
C GLY A 189 -6.93 14.55 -10.65
N ILE A 190 -8.11 15.14 -10.73
CA ILE A 190 -8.30 16.47 -11.32
C ILE A 190 -7.49 17.53 -10.55
N LEU A 191 -7.61 17.55 -9.22
CA LEU A 191 -6.90 18.51 -8.37
C LEU A 191 -5.38 18.34 -8.47
N SER A 192 -4.88 17.10 -8.52
CA SER A 192 -3.45 16.81 -8.70
C SER A 192 -2.93 17.38 -10.02
N VAL A 193 -3.68 17.23 -11.12
CA VAL A 193 -3.32 17.81 -12.42
C VAL A 193 -3.31 19.33 -12.35
N ILE A 194 -4.32 19.96 -11.75
CA ILE A 194 -4.36 21.42 -11.61
C ILE A 194 -3.19 21.93 -10.77
N LEU A 195 -2.93 21.28 -9.63
CA LEU A 195 -1.81 21.67 -8.76
C LEU A 195 -0.44 21.42 -9.38
N SER A 196 -0.30 20.49 -10.33
CA SER A 196 0.98 20.23 -11.00
C SER A 196 1.52 21.43 -11.78
N PHE A 197 0.67 22.37 -12.20
CA PHE A 197 1.07 23.60 -12.87
C PHE A 197 1.65 24.68 -11.92
N VAL A 198 1.38 24.54 -10.61
CA VAL A 198 1.72 25.58 -9.61
C VAL A 198 2.73 25.05 -8.59
N VAL A 199 2.66 23.76 -8.23
CA VAL A 199 3.45 23.16 -7.16
C VAL A 199 4.56 22.28 -7.75
N PRO A 200 5.84 22.65 -7.58
CA PRO A 200 6.98 21.86 -8.06
C PRO A 200 7.19 20.58 -7.22
N TYR A 201 8.14 19.74 -7.67
CA TYR A 201 8.66 18.56 -6.95
C TYR A 201 7.64 17.47 -6.61
N LYS A 202 6.56 17.31 -7.41
CA LYS A 202 5.47 16.31 -7.21
C LYS A 202 4.73 16.43 -5.87
N LEU A 203 4.95 17.49 -5.09
CA LEU A 203 4.20 17.80 -3.88
C LEU A 203 2.71 18.05 -4.15
N HIS A 204 2.35 18.36 -5.40
CA HIS A 204 0.97 18.50 -5.85
C HIS A 204 0.13 17.23 -5.57
N ILE A 205 0.73 16.03 -5.68
CA ILE A 205 0.05 14.76 -5.39
C ILE A 205 -0.34 14.70 -3.91
N VAL A 206 0.61 15.03 -3.02
CA VAL A 206 0.41 15.01 -1.57
C VAL A 206 -0.63 16.03 -1.16
N LEU A 207 -0.55 17.26 -1.69
CA LEU A 207 -1.52 18.32 -1.39
C LEU A 207 -2.93 17.97 -1.89
N ALA A 208 -3.03 17.44 -3.13
CA ALA A 208 -4.31 17.00 -3.67
C ALA A 208 -4.93 15.90 -2.80
N THR A 209 -4.12 14.92 -2.39
CA THR A 209 -4.58 13.82 -1.55
C THR A 209 -5.08 14.30 -0.19
N LEU A 210 -4.35 15.20 0.48
CA LEU A 210 -4.75 15.75 1.77
C LEU A 210 -6.06 16.54 1.67
N ILE A 211 -6.16 17.43 0.69
CA ILE A 211 -7.38 18.25 0.47
C ILE A 211 -8.58 17.35 0.20
N VAL A 212 -8.44 16.40 -0.71
CA VAL A 212 -9.55 15.52 -1.11
C VAL A 212 -9.93 14.56 0.02
N SER A 213 -8.97 14.08 0.83
CA SER A 213 -9.27 13.24 2.00
C SER A 213 -10.14 13.96 3.02
N VAL A 214 -9.86 15.24 3.29
CA VAL A 214 -10.71 16.07 4.18
C VAL A 214 -12.11 16.25 3.61
N ILE A 215 -12.22 16.52 2.31
CA ILE A 215 -13.52 16.67 1.63
C ILE A 215 -14.30 15.35 1.66
N ALA A 216 -13.64 14.23 1.36
CA ALA A 216 -14.26 12.90 1.37
C ALA A 216 -14.77 12.51 2.77
N CYS A 217 -13.98 12.75 3.80
CA CYS A 217 -14.37 12.52 5.19
C CYS A 217 -15.60 13.36 5.58
N TRP A 218 -15.60 14.64 5.23
CA TRP A 218 -16.76 15.50 5.47
C TRP A 218 -18.02 15.03 4.74
N LEU A 219 -17.90 14.61 3.47
CA LEU A 219 -18.99 14.06 2.68
C LEU A 219 -19.55 12.77 3.29
N GLU A 220 -18.67 11.85 3.72
CA GLU A 220 -19.08 10.61 4.35
C GLU A 220 -19.87 10.84 5.64
N VAL A 221 -19.38 11.71 6.52
CA VAL A 221 -20.06 12.08 7.77
C VAL A 221 -21.44 12.67 7.47
N LYS A 222 -21.52 13.57 6.48
CA LYS A 222 -22.79 14.20 6.10
C LYS A 222 -23.80 13.22 5.49
N LEU A 223 -23.32 12.25 4.72
CA LEU A 223 -24.17 11.21 4.15
C LEU A 223 -24.70 10.26 5.24
N LYS A 224 -23.85 9.86 6.19
CA LYS A 224 -24.26 9.00 7.34
C LYS A 224 -25.30 9.71 8.21
N GLN A 225 -25.15 11.01 8.48
CA GLN A 225 -26.14 11.79 9.24
C GLN A 225 -27.49 11.85 8.53
N ARG A 226 -27.52 12.10 7.21
CA ARG A 226 -28.76 12.11 6.42
C ARG A 226 -29.46 10.75 6.36
N THR A 227 -28.72 9.67 6.41
CA THR A 227 -29.30 8.31 6.43
C THR A 227 -29.88 7.99 7.79
N ALA A 228 -29.24 8.44 8.88
CA ALA A 228 -29.76 8.31 10.24
C ALA A 228 -31.02 9.15 10.51
N GLU A 229 -31.16 10.33 9.88
CA GLU A 229 -32.37 11.18 9.99
C GLU A 229 -33.59 10.64 9.22
N LYS A 230 -33.38 9.69 8.28
CA LYS A 230 -34.43 9.09 7.45
C LYS A 230 -34.87 7.71 7.94
N SER A 231 -34.20 7.13 8.91
CA SER A 231 -34.51 5.85 9.58
C SER A 231 -35.22 6.07 10.91
#